data_15e29487cf92a4a760274e27e46ac9d5
#
_entry.id   15e29487cf92a4a760274e27e46ac9d5
#
_cell.length_a   1.000
_cell.length_b   1.000
_cell.length_c   1.000
_cell.angle_alpha   90.00
_cell.angle_beta   90.00
_cell.angle_gamma   90.00
#
_symmetry.space_group_name_H-M   'P 1'
#
loop_
_entity.id
_entity.type
_entity.pdbx_description
1 polymer ?
#
loop_
_entity_poly.entity_id
_entity_poly.type
_entity_poly.pdbx_seq_one_letter_code
_entity_poly.pdbx_strand_id
1 'polypeptide(L)'
;MSKLLSQGGFGCVYYPGILCDGRPNLSKKVISKLQKRGVNSENEILIGNIIRKINNYELFFSPVIKSCGVNLANIDRNLLSKCDVVNEKKDNEYILLDILYINSNKFMELIKKMSRKNLIVNIFETYIFLLTSINILLENKIVHFDLKNDNNF
;
A
#
# COMPACT_ATOMS: atom_id res chain seq x y z
N MET A 1 15.66 -5.37 -10.18
CA MET A 1 15.35 -6.54 -9.33
C MET A 1 14.44 -6.07 -8.22
N SER A 2 13.30 -6.72 -8.01
CA SER A 2 12.38 -6.39 -6.91
C SER A 2 13.02 -6.73 -5.56
N LYS A 3 12.68 -5.98 -4.52
CA LYS A 3 13.14 -6.21 -3.13
C LYS A 3 11.95 -6.14 -2.19
N LEU A 4 12.02 -6.87 -1.08
CA LEU A 4 11.08 -6.71 0.01
C LEU A 4 11.25 -5.30 0.59
N LEU A 5 10.18 -4.51 0.57
CA LEU A 5 10.15 -3.14 1.10
C LEU A 5 9.67 -3.14 2.56
N SER A 6 8.61 -3.88 2.83
CA SER A 6 8.04 -4.04 4.16
C SER A 6 7.23 -5.33 4.25
N GLN A 7 6.97 -5.79 5.47
CA GLN A 7 6.03 -6.88 5.75
C GLN A 7 5.21 -6.58 7.00
N GLY A 8 4.01 -7.14 7.04
CA GLY A 8 3.10 -7.07 8.17
C GLY A 8 2.28 -8.35 8.27
N GLY A 9 1.39 -8.44 9.26
CA GLY A 9 0.58 -9.64 9.50
C GLY A 9 -0.32 -10.06 8.32
N PHE A 10 -0.57 -9.17 7.36
CA PHE A 10 -1.46 -9.44 6.22
C PHE A 10 -0.74 -9.62 4.89
N GLY A 11 0.57 -9.36 4.80
CA GLY A 11 1.26 -9.49 3.52
C GLY A 11 2.64 -8.87 3.47
N CYS A 12 3.29 -9.04 2.32
CA CYS A 12 4.63 -8.56 2.03
C CYS A 12 4.59 -7.61 0.85
N VAL A 13 5.24 -6.46 0.98
CA VAL A 13 5.28 -5.41 -0.05
C VAL A 13 6.63 -5.41 -0.75
N TYR A 14 6.61 -5.45 -2.07
CA TYR A 14 7.79 -5.48 -2.93
C TYR A 14 7.92 -4.22 -3.78
N TYR A 15 9.15 -3.72 -3.93
CA TYR A 15 9.47 -2.60 -4.80
C TYR A 15 10.77 -2.87 -5.60
N PRO A 16 10.80 -2.59 -6.91
CA PRO A 16 9.62 -2.42 -7.78
C PRO A 16 8.68 -3.60 -7.66
N GLY A 17 7.41 -3.45 -8.06
CA GLY A 17 6.41 -4.48 -7.94
C GLY A 17 6.77 -5.79 -8.65
N ILE A 18 5.93 -6.80 -8.51
CA ILE A 18 6.03 -8.10 -9.16
C ILE A 18 4.86 -8.25 -10.13
N LEU A 19 5.10 -8.74 -11.33
CA LEU A 19 4.06 -9.04 -12.31
C LEU A 19 3.29 -10.32 -11.94
N CYS A 20 2.09 -10.50 -12.48
CA CYS A 20 1.24 -11.68 -12.22
C CYS A 20 1.90 -13.03 -12.61
N ASP A 21 2.87 -13.00 -13.50
CA ASP A 21 3.67 -14.16 -13.89
C ASP A 21 4.91 -14.39 -13.00
N GLY A 22 5.05 -13.61 -11.93
CA GLY A 22 6.15 -13.73 -10.97
C GLY A 22 7.41 -12.94 -11.33
N ARG A 23 7.49 -12.35 -12.54
CA ARG A 23 8.66 -11.55 -12.95
C ARG A 23 8.68 -10.19 -12.27
N PRO A 24 9.87 -9.60 -12.06
CA PRO A 24 9.98 -8.23 -11.55
C PRO A 24 9.30 -7.24 -12.51
N ASN A 25 8.52 -6.30 -11.97
CA ASN A 25 8.00 -5.18 -12.73
C ASN A 25 9.13 -4.17 -12.97
N LEU A 26 9.38 -3.83 -14.23
CA LEU A 26 10.40 -2.83 -14.59
C LEU A 26 9.95 -1.40 -14.27
N SER A 27 8.65 -1.17 -14.12
CA SER A 27 8.12 0.12 -13.72
C SER A 27 8.42 0.41 -12.24
N LYS A 28 9.13 1.51 -12.00
CA LYS A 28 9.36 2.02 -10.64
C LYS A 28 8.16 2.80 -10.08
N LYS A 29 7.02 2.78 -10.77
CA LYS A 29 5.80 3.51 -10.36
C LYS A 29 4.84 2.66 -9.52
N VAL A 30 5.15 1.37 -9.33
CA VAL A 30 4.24 0.42 -8.70
C VAL A 30 4.97 -0.41 -7.66
N ILE A 31 4.31 -0.59 -6.53
CA ILE A 31 4.62 -1.63 -5.54
C ILE A 31 3.60 -2.75 -5.67
N SER A 32 3.98 -3.96 -5.29
CA SER A 32 3.04 -5.09 -5.23
C SER A 32 3.00 -5.65 -3.81
N LYS A 33 1.79 -5.78 -3.26
CA LYS A 33 1.53 -6.44 -2.00
C LYS A 33 1.12 -7.90 -2.27
N LEU A 34 1.94 -8.83 -1.82
CA LEU A 34 1.64 -10.25 -1.84
C LEU A 34 0.95 -10.64 -0.53
N GLN A 35 -0.23 -11.20 -0.63
CA GLN A 35 -0.99 -11.67 0.55
C GLN A 35 -1.82 -12.91 0.23
N LYS A 36 -2.33 -13.58 1.26
CA LYS A 36 -3.29 -14.67 1.09
C LYS A 36 -4.58 -14.12 0.50
N ARG A 37 -5.16 -14.88 -0.44
CA ARG A 37 -6.49 -14.57 -0.95
C ARG A 37 -7.52 -14.87 0.12
N GLY A 38 -8.45 -13.94 0.33
CA GLY A 38 -9.51 -14.05 1.31
C GLY A 38 -10.22 -12.72 1.53
N VAL A 39 -11.02 -12.65 2.57
CA VAL A 39 -11.89 -11.49 2.86
C VAL A 39 -11.10 -10.17 2.88
N ASN A 40 -9.92 -10.16 3.49
CA ASN A 40 -9.10 -8.93 3.57
C ASN A 40 -8.66 -8.46 2.18
N SER A 41 -8.16 -9.38 1.32
CA SER A 41 -7.75 -9.02 -0.04
C SER A 41 -8.90 -8.55 -0.92
N GLU A 42 -10.05 -9.22 -0.80
CA GLU A 42 -11.25 -8.84 -1.56
C GLU A 42 -11.77 -7.47 -1.10
N ASN A 43 -11.73 -7.18 0.19
CA ASN A 43 -12.08 -5.86 0.73
C ASN A 43 -11.13 -4.76 0.24
N GLU A 44 -9.80 -5.01 0.22
CA GLU A 44 -8.82 -4.05 -0.31
C GLU A 44 -9.11 -3.75 -1.80
N ILE A 45 -9.44 -4.76 -2.59
CA ILE A 45 -9.80 -4.59 -4.01
C ILE A 45 -11.11 -3.81 -4.15
N LEU A 46 -12.13 -4.16 -3.37
CA LEU A 46 -13.42 -3.48 -3.40
C LEU A 46 -13.29 -1.99 -3.05
N ILE A 47 -12.62 -1.69 -1.95
CA ILE A 47 -12.36 -0.31 -1.51
C ILE A 47 -11.54 0.43 -2.57
N GLY A 48 -10.50 -0.20 -3.11
CA GLY A 48 -9.71 0.37 -4.20
C GLY A 48 -10.56 0.73 -5.42
N ASN A 49 -11.51 -0.13 -5.78
CA ASN A 49 -12.45 0.13 -6.88
C ASN A 49 -13.39 1.32 -6.60
N ILE A 50 -13.81 1.51 -5.35
CA ILE A 50 -14.65 2.66 -4.94
C ILE A 50 -13.82 3.93 -4.98
N ILE A 51 -12.63 3.94 -4.36
CA ILE A 51 -11.75 5.11 -4.30
C ILE A 51 -11.40 5.61 -5.70
N ARG A 52 -11.09 4.73 -6.64
CA ARG A 52 -10.74 5.10 -8.03
C ARG A 52 -11.88 5.77 -8.81
N LYS A 53 -13.11 5.74 -8.31
CA LYS A 53 -14.25 6.46 -8.89
C LYS A 53 -14.39 7.89 -8.34
N ILE A 54 -13.64 8.23 -7.30
CA ILE A 54 -13.63 9.57 -6.70
C ILE A 54 -12.81 10.49 -7.61
N ASN A 55 -13.33 11.66 -7.93
CA ASN A 55 -12.60 12.64 -8.73
C ASN A 55 -11.30 13.08 -8.02
N ASN A 56 -10.20 13.10 -8.73
CA ASN A 56 -8.87 13.48 -8.22
C ASN A 56 -8.40 12.65 -7.02
N TYR A 57 -8.81 11.38 -6.94
CA TYR A 57 -8.43 10.49 -5.83
C TYR A 57 -6.91 10.40 -5.65
N GLU A 58 -6.15 10.54 -6.73
CA GLU A 58 -4.68 10.44 -6.72
C GLU A 58 -4.01 11.51 -5.85
N LEU A 59 -4.71 12.62 -5.58
CA LEU A 59 -4.21 13.66 -4.69
C LEU A 59 -4.26 13.25 -3.21
N PHE A 60 -5.11 12.30 -2.86
CA PHE A 60 -5.41 11.95 -1.48
C PHE A 60 -5.12 10.49 -1.14
N PHE A 61 -5.22 9.57 -2.11
CA PHE A 61 -5.22 8.13 -1.85
C PHE A 61 -4.35 7.38 -2.84
N SER A 62 -3.75 6.28 -2.36
CA SER A 62 -3.04 5.30 -3.19
C SER A 62 -3.73 3.94 -3.10
N PRO A 63 -4.87 3.75 -3.77
CA PRO A 63 -5.64 2.51 -3.72
C PRO A 63 -4.98 1.40 -4.54
N VAL A 64 -5.50 0.18 -4.34
CA VAL A 64 -5.22 -0.94 -5.27
C VAL A 64 -5.69 -0.57 -6.67
N ILE A 65 -4.76 -0.60 -7.64
CA ILE A 65 -5.02 -0.27 -9.05
C ILE A 65 -5.23 -1.51 -9.91
N LYS A 66 -4.64 -2.63 -9.50
CA LYS A 66 -4.73 -3.92 -10.19
C LYS A 66 -4.56 -5.06 -9.19
N SER A 67 -5.18 -6.19 -9.45
CA SER A 67 -5.01 -7.42 -8.68
C SER A 67 -4.94 -8.63 -9.59
N CYS A 68 -4.21 -9.66 -9.18
CA CYS A 68 -4.18 -10.95 -9.88
C CYS A 68 -3.78 -12.08 -8.93
N GLY A 69 -4.34 -13.26 -9.18
CA GLY A 69 -3.85 -14.48 -8.57
C GLY A 69 -2.41 -14.76 -9.03
N VAL A 70 -1.60 -15.30 -8.15
CA VAL A 70 -0.20 -15.63 -8.46
C VAL A 70 0.16 -17.02 -7.95
N ASN A 71 0.91 -17.76 -8.79
CA ASN A 71 1.54 -19.00 -8.36
C ASN A 71 2.91 -18.69 -7.74
N LEU A 72 3.10 -19.03 -6.48
CA LEU A 72 4.35 -18.79 -5.76
C LEU A 72 5.56 -19.46 -6.41
N ALA A 73 5.35 -20.58 -7.14
CA ALA A 73 6.42 -21.26 -7.86
C ALA A 73 7.09 -20.40 -8.94
N ASN A 74 6.37 -19.37 -9.42
CA ASN A 74 6.86 -18.45 -10.46
C ASN A 74 7.62 -17.24 -9.87
N ILE A 75 7.55 -17.03 -8.56
CA ILE A 75 8.23 -15.92 -7.89
C ILE A 75 9.61 -16.40 -7.42
N ASP A 76 10.61 -15.52 -7.51
CA ASP A 76 11.95 -15.77 -7.01
C ASP A 76 11.91 -16.20 -5.53
N ARG A 77 12.49 -17.37 -5.25
CA ARG A 77 12.54 -17.94 -3.88
C ARG A 77 13.26 -17.03 -2.89
N ASN A 78 14.25 -16.26 -3.34
CA ASN A 78 14.96 -15.31 -2.48
C ASN A 78 14.08 -14.14 -2.04
N LEU A 79 13.05 -13.79 -2.82
CA LEU A 79 12.04 -12.81 -2.43
C LEU A 79 11.05 -13.43 -1.44
N LEU A 80 10.59 -14.64 -1.70
CA LEU A 80 9.61 -15.34 -0.87
C LEU A 80 10.17 -15.74 0.50
N SER A 81 11.44 -16.15 0.58
CA SER A 81 12.07 -16.58 1.84
C SER A 81 12.09 -15.48 2.92
N LYS A 82 11.92 -14.24 2.53
CA LYS A 82 11.88 -13.07 3.41
C LYS A 82 10.45 -12.66 3.80
N CYS A 83 9.45 -13.40 3.34
CA CYS A 83 8.03 -13.09 3.53
C CYS A 83 7.38 -14.13 4.45
N ASP A 84 7.14 -13.77 5.69
CA ASP A 84 6.61 -14.70 6.71
C ASP A 84 5.22 -15.24 6.34
N VAL A 85 4.41 -14.44 5.65
CA VAL A 85 3.05 -14.83 5.22
C VAL A 85 3.05 -16.03 4.27
N VAL A 86 4.14 -16.25 3.52
CA VAL A 86 4.27 -17.36 2.54
C VAL A 86 4.62 -18.67 3.22
N ASN A 87 5.25 -18.62 4.39
CA ASN A 87 5.75 -19.81 5.11
C ASN A 87 4.64 -20.63 5.78
N GLU A 88 3.41 -20.14 5.78
CA GLU A 88 2.26 -20.77 6.41
C GLU A 88 1.44 -21.60 5.42
N LYS A 89 1.62 -22.92 5.37
CA LYS A 89 0.83 -23.96 4.67
C LYS A 89 0.75 -23.88 3.14
N LYS A 90 1.01 -25.02 2.49
CA LYS A 90 1.12 -25.20 1.02
C LYS A 90 -0.19 -24.98 0.24
N ASP A 91 -1.37 -24.95 0.87
CA ASP A 91 -2.68 -24.96 0.20
C ASP A 91 -3.34 -23.59 0.10
N ASN A 92 -2.63 -22.53 0.40
CA ASN A 92 -3.20 -21.17 0.33
C ASN A 92 -3.08 -20.61 -1.10
N GLU A 93 -4.17 -20.05 -1.59
CA GLU A 93 -4.14 -19.17 -2.77
C GLU A 93 -3.55 -17.81 -2.39
N TYR A 94 -2.72 -17.27 -3.26
CA TYR A 94 -2.08 -15.97 -3.07
C TYR A 94 -2.49 -15.00 -4.17
N ILE A 95 -2.54 -13.73 -3.80
CA ILE A 95 -2.90 -12.64 -4.70
C ILE A 95 -1.86 -11.52 -4.59
N LEU A 96 -1.54 -10.93 -5.73
CA LEU A 96 -0.78 -9.69 -5.82
C LEU A 96 -1.74 -8.53 -5.99
N LEU A 97 -1.56 -7.50 -5.18
CA LEU A 97 -2.24 -6.23 -5.27
C LEU A 97 -1.23 -5.16 -5.68
N ASP A 98 -1.43 -4.56 -6.83
CA ASP A 98 -0.60 -3.47 -7.32
C ASP A 98 -1.13 -2.14 -6.82
N ILE A 99 -0.24 -1.32 -6.27
CA ILE A 99 -0.52 -0.01 -5.70
C ILE A 99 0.49 0.98 -6.28
N LEU A 100 0.09 2.22 -6.54
CA LEU A 100 1.03 3.26 -6.99
C LEU A 100 2.07 3.53 -5.90
N TYR A 101 3.35 3.54 -6.29
CA TYR A 101 4.43 3.85 -5.39
C TYR A 101 4.54 5.35 -5.17
N ILE A 102 4.40 5.77 -3.94
CA ILE A 102 4.65 7.15 -3.50
C ILE A 102 6.00 7.17 -2.81
N ASN A 103 6.96 7.88 -3.42
CA ASN A 103 8.27 8.09 -2.79
C ASN A 103 8.13 9.20 -1.74
N SER A 104 7.74 8.82 -0.54
CA SER A 104 7.56 9.76 0.58
C SER A 104 8.59 9.53 1.68
N ASN A 105 8.94 10.60 2.38
CA ASN A 105 9.66 10.51 3.64
C ASN A 105 8.67 10.25 4.78
N LYS A 106 9.12 9.54 5.80
CA LYS A 106 8.30 9.39 7.01
C LYS A 106 8.04 10.76 7.64
N PHE A 107 6.79 11.04 7.95
CA PHE A 107 6.36 12.31 8.54
C PHE A 107 7.22 12.73 9.74
N MET A 108 7.52 11.79 10.64
CA MET A 108 8.38 12.05 11.80
C MET A 108 9.83 12.43 11.43
N GLU A 109 10.36 11.95 10.32
CA GLU A 109 11.69 12.34 9.86
C GLU A 109 11.71 13.74 9.23
N LEU A 110 10.61 14.11 8.57
CA LEU A 110 10.43 15.46 8.04
C LEU A 110 10.33 16.48 9.18
N ILE A 111 9.50 16.21 10.18
CA ILE A 111 9.32 17.09 11.36
C ILE A 111 10.66 17.40 12.05
N LYS A 112 11.50 16.37 12.28
CA LYS A 112 12.79 16.56 12.94
C LYS A 112 13.75 17.49 12.21
N LYS A 113 13.56 17.69 10.92
CA LYS A 113 14.43 18.54 10.07
C LYS A 113 13.87 19.93 9.83
N MET A 114 12.65 20.22 10.31
CA MET A 114 11.96 21.49 10.07
C MET A 114 12.36 22.57 11.08
N SER A 115 12.40 23.84 10.64
CA SER A 115 12.42 24.97 11.55
C SER A 115 11.10 25.08 12.31
N ARG A 116 11.12 25.68 13.52
CA ARG A 116 9.92 25.82 14.36
C ARG A 116 8.74 26.48 13.62
N LYS A 117 9.02 27.51 12.80
CA LYS A 117 7.98 28.20 12.01
C LYS A 117 7.35 27.27 10.99
N ASN A 118 8.18 26.57 10.22
CA ASN A 118 7.71 25.65 9.19
C ASN A 118 6.99 24.43 9.80
N LEU A 119 7.44 23.97 10.98
CA LEU A 119 6.80 22.88 11.70
C LEU A 119 5.33 23.19 12.01
N ILE A 120 5.05 24.38 12.57
CA ILE A 120 3.67 24.78 12.90
C ILE A 120 2.80 24.78 11.64
N VAL A 121 3.25 25.44 10.56
CA VAL A 121 2.52 25.51 9.29
C VAL A 121 2.25 24.10 8.75
N ASN A 122 3.28 23.26 8.66
CA ASN A 122 3.13 21.91 8.12
C ASN A 122 2.22 21.01 8.96
N ILE A 123 2.20 21.16 10.29
CA ILE A 123 1.26 20.42 11.15
C ILE A 123 -0.19 20.82 10.81
N PHE A 124 -0.46 22.11 10.68
CA PHE A 124 -1.81 22.57 10.33
C PHE A 124 -2.23 22.12 8.92
N GLU A 125 -1.34 22.25 7.94
CA GLU A 125 -1.60 21.79 6.56
C GLU A 125 -1.86 20.28 6.52
N THR A 126 -1.05 19.48 7.23
CA THR A 126 -1.26 18.03 7.34
C THR A 126 -2.59 17.69 8.00
N TYR A 127 -2.95 18.43 9.06
CA TYR A 127 -4.22 18.22 9.74
C TYR A 127 -5.42 18.54 8.83
N ILE A 128 -5.37 19.65 8.11
CA ILE A 128 -6.42 20.03 7.14
C ILE A 128 -6.50 18.98 6.04
N PHE A 129 -5.36 18.54 5.50
CA PHE A 129 -5.31 17.48 4.48
C PHE A 129 -5.95 16.18 4.97
N LEU A 130 -5.64 15.74 6.19
CA LEU A 130 -6.21 14.55 6.81
C LEU A 130 -7.72 14.66 6.98
N LEU A 131 -8.21 15.79 7.50
CA LEU A 131 -9.65 16.03 7.66
C LEU A 131 -10.36 16.01 6.30
N THR A 132 -9.78 16.64 5.29
CA THR A 132 -10.32 16.63 3.92
C THR A 132 -10.39 15.21 3.37
N SER A 133 -9.31 14.44 3.53
CA SER A 133 -9.25 13.05 3.08
C SER A 133 -10.30 12.17 3.78
N ILE A 134 -10.45 12.31 5.11
CA ILE A 134 -11.46 11.58 5.89
C ILE A 134 -12.87 11.97 5.42
N ASN A 135 -13.14 13.25 5.20
CA ASN A 135 -14.45 13.71 4.73
C ASN A 135 -14.79 13.10 3.35
N ILE A 136 -13.83 13.11 2.42
CA ILE A 136 -13.99 12.46 1.10
C ILE A 136 -14.35 10.98 1.26
N LEU A 137 -13.68 10.24 2.15
CA LEU A 137 -13.98 8.83 2.41
C LEU A 137 -15.41 8.67 2.99
N LEU A 138 -15.79 9.48 3.96
CA LEU A 138 -17.12 9.44 4.60
C LEU A 138 -18.25 9.71 3.59
N GLU A 139 -18.09 10.71 2.72
CA GLU A 139 -19.04 11.00 1.64
C GLU A 139 -19.22 9.80 0.69
N ASN A 140 -18.17 8.98 0.53
CA ASN A 140 -18.21 7.75 -0.25
C ASN A 140 -18.52 6.49 0.59
N LYS A 141 -18.99 6.67 1.85
CA LYS A 141 -19.36 5.59 2.78
C LYS A 141 -18.21 4.65 3.13
N ILE A 142 -17.00 5.16 3.13
CA ILE A 142 -15.78 4.42 3.53
C ILE A 142 -15.34 4.95 4.89
N VAL A 143 -15.09 4.04 5.83
CA VAL A 143 -14.51 4.37 7.15
C VAL A 143 -13.15 3.71 7.27
N HIS A 144 -12.13 4.51 7.58
CA HIS A 144 -10.77 4.03 7.81
C HIS A 144 -10.57 3.77 9.31
N PHE A 145 -10.44 2.50 9.71
CA PHE A 145 -10.32 2.10 11.12
C PHE A 145 -8.89 1.99 11.65
N ASP A 146 -7.87 2.20 10.80
CA ASP A 146 -6.45 2.02 11.18
C ASP A 146 -5.61 3.25 10.84
N LEU A 147 -6.06 4.43 11.29
CA LEU A 147 -5.26 5.67 11.18
C LEU A 147 -4.20 5.68 12.28
N LYS A 148 -2.94 5.56 11.92
CA LYS A 148 -1.79 5.60 12.83
C LYS A 148 -0.56 6.21 12.16
N ASN A 149 0.41 6.65 12.97
CA ASN A 149 1.64 7.30 12.49
C ASN A 149 2.51 6.43 11.58
N ASP A 150 2.37 5.10 11.67
CA ASP A 150 3.14 4.15 10.86
C ASP A 150 2.54 3.92 9.47
N ASN A 151 1.28 4.30 9.27
CA ASN A 151 0.68 4.34 7.94
C ASN A 151 1.24 5.58 7.26
N ASN A 152 2.27 5.41 6.43
CA ASN A 152 2.95 6.49 5.71
C ASN A 152 1.93 7.27 4.86
N PHE A 153 1.80 8.52 5.14
CA PHE A 153 1.10 9.51 4.32
C PHE A 153 2.05 10.12 3.32
#